data_20b52303fbc5ad9c7198478babbeb155
#
_entry.id   20b52303fbc5ad9c7198478babbeb155
#
_cell.length_a   1.000
_cell.length_b   1.000
_cell.length_c   1.000
_cell.angle_alpha   90.00
_cell.angle_beta   90.00
_cell.angle_gamma   90.00
#
_symmetry.space_group_name_H-M   'P 1'
#
loop_
_entity.id
_entity.type
_entity.pdbx_description
1 polymer ?
#
loop_
_entity_poly.entity_id
_entity_poly.type
_entity_poly.pdbx_seq_one_letter_code
_entity_poly.pdbx_strand_id
1 'polypeptide(L)'
;MIPFFIVSHNNAFLVKATVNSIRRFAPYNVITVLDNKSTDADSLCILNELKSLDNVIVRLYNDNTGPWRVIREQEFCNVRTKPFILTDPDLDLTKLPLNTLEILTKIQHKHNANKVGLALDISQVDDIIKGTYNHDVTVIQWESQFWTNKIVDHEYELYSAEIDTTFCLHNYSYPSRSIRVGGDFAVKHLPWHMSFIDSLTANLVARTFYNPTISTTSKLIWKYKKIFKAKDFIVVSDNQNDAFWGIYNGWETETFQVFDRFATMSQGILDIGSWIGPTVLYNASRYKHVWAVDADKGAIKSLTDNIEVNNFQNKVTVIPKAVYHRSGSVSFGNNLFLANSRENDSTSQIYENIEGGKMTECLSFDDLIKENKIDNLALIKVDIEGGEEFIMEQLLKYSMRTKTPIYLSFHFTWWKTKDLTKYVPYFLEFVCGDVSEQIKLHPFISILMQPKY
;
A
#
# COMPACT_ATOMS: atom_id res chain seq x y z
N MET A 1 -33.61 25.12 -4.00
CA MET A 1 -32.41 24.62 -3.29
C MET A 1 -31.41 24.07 -4.32
N ILE A 2 -30.13 24.36 -4.17
CA ILE A 2 -29.05 23.92 -5.07
C ILE A 2 -28.57 22.56 -4.58
N PRO A 3 -28.64 21.48 -5.39
CA PRO A 3 -28.15 20.15 -4.98
C PRO A 3 -26.64 20.08 -5.02
N PHE A 4 -26.05 19.26 -4.15
CA PHE A 4 -24.63 18.95 -4.09
C PHE A 4 -24.38 17.55 -4.63
N PHE A 5 -23.29 17.37 -5.37
CA PHE A 5 -22.80 16.09 -5.83
C PHE A 5 -21.35 15.93 -5.35
N ILE A 6 -21.09 14.81 -4.66
CA ILE A 6 -19.75 14.43 -4.17
C ILE A 6 -19.36 13.15 -4.87
N VAL A 7 -18.22 13.14 -5.53
CA VAL A 7 -17.71 11.93 -6.18
C VAL A 7 -16.82 11.16 -5.19
N SER A 8 -17.02 9.85 -5.10
CA SER A 8 -16.32 8.97 -4.15
C SER A 8 -15.70 7.77 -4.86
N HIS A 9 -14.54 7.32 -4.39
CA HIS A 9 -13.95 6.01 -4.68
C HIS A 9 -12.95 5.64 -3.59
N ASN A 10 -13.26 4.65 -2.74
CA ASN A 10 -12.44 4.18 -1.61
C ASN A 10 -11.97 5.29 -0.64
N ASN A 11 -12.72 6.39 -0.54
CA ASN A 11 -12.38 7.57 0.28
C ASN A 11 -13.57 8.09 1.10
N ALA A 12 -14.48 7.20 1.50
CA ALA A 12 -15.74 7.58 2.14
C ALA A 12 -15.56 8.33 3.48
N PHE A 13 -14.42 8.18 4.18
CA PHE A 13 -14.14 8.98 5.37
C PHE A 13 -14.00 10.48 5.04
N LEU A 14 -13.44 10.82 3.88
CA LEU A 14 -13.40 12.18 3.37
C LEU A 14 -14.79 12.66 2.95
N VAL A 15 -15.57 11.79 2.30
CA VAL A 15 -16.98 12.09 1.97
C VAL A 15 -17.77 12.45 3.22
N LYS A 16 -17.63 11.67 4.31
CA LYS A 16 -18.31 11.94 5.59
C LYS A 16 -17.91 13.30 6.17
N ALA A 17 -16.63 13.63 6.14
CA ALA A 17 -16.13 14.94 6.56
C ALA A 17 -16.69 16.09 5.71
N THR A 18 -16.75 15.91 4.39
CA THR A 18 -17.30 16.89 3.44
C THR A 18 -18.80 17.07 3.64
N VAL A 19 -19.58 15.99 3.82
CA VAL A 19 -21.02 16.07 4.12
C VAL A 19 -21.25 16.88 5.41
N ASN A 20 -20.49 16.58 6.48
CA ASN A 20 -20.60 17.32 7.73
C ASN A 20 -20.25 18.80 7.57
N SER A 21 -19.25 19.13 6.77
CA SER A 21 -18.87 20.53 6.49
C SER A 21 -19.94 21.26 5.69
N ILE A 22 -20.51 20.64 4.65
CA ILE A 22 -21.61 21.20 3.87
C ILE A 22 -22.83 21.48 4.75
N ARG A 23 -23.16 20.60 5.68
CA ARG A 23 -24.30 20.76 6.61
C ARG A 23 -24.20 22.02 7.47
N ARG A 24 -23.01 22.57 7.71
CA ARG A 24 -22.83 23.83 8.46
C ARG A 24 -23.39 25.04 7.73
N PHE A 25 -23.19 25.09 6.41
CA PHE A 25 -23.60 26.27 5.61
C PHE A 25 -24.76 26.01 4.64
N ALA A 26 -25.15 24.73 4.46
CA ALA A 26 -26.26 24.29 3.61
C ALA A 26 -27.07 23.14 4.25
N PRO A 27 -27.69 23.35 5.44
CA PRO A 27 -28.23 22.27 6.28
C PRO A 27 -29.38 21.49 5.62
N TYR A 28 -30.15 22.11 4.74
CA TYR A 28 -31.35 21.51 4.14
C TYR A 28 -31.16 21.08 2.67
N ASN A 29 -30.02 21.33 2.09
CA ASN A 29 -29.76 21.00 0.70
C ASN A 29 -29.56 19.50 0.51
N VAL A 30 -30.04 18.96 -0.60
CA VAL A 30 -29.80 17.55 -0.95
C VAL A 30 -28.35 17.36 -1.32
N ILE A 31 -27.71 16.37 -0.71
CA ILE A 31 -26.34 15.93 -1.01
C ILE A 31 -26.44 14.55 -1.65
N THR A 32 -25.95 14.42 -2.86
CA THR A 32 -25.87 13.12 -3.56
C THR A 32 -24.40 12.67 -3.63
N VAL A 33 -24.09 11.57 -2.98
CA VAL A 33 -22.80 10.91 -3.07
C VAL A 33 -22.84 9.92 -4.23
N LEU A 34 -21.90 10.06 -5.16
CA LEU A 34 -21.76 9.22 -6.34
C LEU A 34 -20.53 8.32 -6.15
N ASP A 35 -20.76 7.10 -5.71
CA ASP A 35 -19.67 6.15 -5.46
C ASP A 35 -19.30 5.39 -6.72
N ASN A 36 -18.10 5.62 -7.21
CA ASN A 36 -17.50 5.04 -8.40
C ASN A 36 -16.87 3.67 -8.08
N LYS A 37 -17.70 2.69 -7.67
CA LYS A 37 -17.26 1.30 -7.42
C LYS A 37 -16.20 1.20 -6.32
N SER A 38 -16.46 1.71 -5.14
CA SER A 38 -15.62 1.42 -3.97
C SER A 38 -15.61 -0.07 -3.66
N THR A 39 -14.45 -0.59 -3.32
CA THR A 39 -14.21 -2.00 -2.95
C THR A 39 -13.69 -2.15 -1.52
N ASP A 40 -13.27 -1.05 -0.91
CA ASP A 40 -12.79 -0.98 0.45
C ASP A 40 -13.95 -1.16 1.46
N ALA A 41 -13.82 -2.13 2.36
CA ALA A 41 -14.87 -2.47 3.31
C ALA A 41 -15.26 -1.32 4.24
N ASP A 42 -14.28 -0.55 4.73
CA ASP A 42 -14.52 0.60 5.61
C ASP A 42 -15.26 1.70 4.86
N SER A 43 -14.87 1.96 3.60
CA SER A 43 -15.57 2.91 2.74
C SER A 43 -17.02 2.50 2.50
N LEU A 44 -17.28 1.23 2.20
CA LEU A 44 -18.65 0.72 2.02
C LEU A 44 -19.49 0.82 3.29
N CYS A 45 -18.90 0.57 4.47
CA CYS A 45 -19.55 0.76 5.76
C CYS A 45 -19.96 2.23 5.97
N ILE A 46 -19.04 3.16 5.79
CA ILE A 46 -19.32 4.60 5.93
C ILE A 46 -20.36 5.08 4.90
N LEU A 47 -20.29 4.64 3.65
CA LEU A 47 -21.28 4.96 2.64
C LEU A 47 -22.68 4.46 3.03
N ASN A 48 -22.76 3.31 3.68
CA ASN A 48 -24.03 2.79 4.18
C ASN A 48 -24.57 3.61 5.38
N GLU A 49 -23.70 4.05 6.28
CA GLU A 49 -24.09 5.00 7.35
C GLU A 49 -24.64 6.31 6.79
N LEU A 50 -24.01 6.86 5.75
CA LEU A 50 -24.45 8.11 5.11
C LEU A 50 -25.84 8.03 4.51
N LYS A 51 -26.31 6.84 4.10
CA LYS A 51 -27.69 6.65 3.60
C LYS A 51 -28.77 6.90 4.65
N SER A 52 -28.42 6.82 5.94
CA SER A 52 -29.37 7.08 7.05
C SER A 52 -29.53 8.54 7.39
N LEU A 53 -28.73 9.43 6.81
CA LEU A 53 -28.79 10.86 7.07
C LEU A 53 -29.89 11.54 6.22
N ASP A 54 -30.61 12.47 6.84
CA ASP A 54 -31.64 13.28 6.15
C ASP A 54 -31.03 14.05 4.97
N ASN A 55 -31.73 14.04 3.82
CA ASN A 55 -31.30 14.69 2.60
C ASN A 55 -29.92 14.27 2.08
N VAL A 56 -29.46 13.07 2.39
CA VAL A 56 -28.29 12.44 1.80
C VAL A 56 -28.71 11.23 0.96
N ILE A 57 -28.30 11.21 -0.29
CA ILE A 57 -28.56 10.14 -1.24
C ILE A 57 -27.20 9.51 -1.61
N VAL A 58 -27.04 8.23 -1.44
CA VAL A 58 -25.83 7.50 -1.87
C VAL A 58 -26.17 6.61 -3.05
N ARG A 59 -25.53 6.84 -4.18
CA ARG A 59 -25.61 6.02 -5.40
C ARG A 59 -24.34 5.21 -5.55
N LEU A 60 -24.46 3.89 -5.57
CA LEU A 60 -23.35 2.97 -5.78
C LEU A 60 -23.35 2.53 -7.24
N TYR A 61 -22.26 2.77 -7.95
CA TYR A 61 -22.08 2.37 -9.34
C TYR A 61 -21.20 1.12 -9.44
N ASN A 62 -21.36 0.37 -10.52
CA ASN A 62 -20.58 -0.85 -10.79
C ASN A 62 -19.30 -0.57 -11.60
N ASP A 63 -19.06 0.69 -11.95
CA ASP A 63 -17.93 1.15 -12.74
C ASP A 63 -17.32 2.43 -12.13
N ASN A 64 -16.08 2.72 -12.50
CA ASN A 64 -15.40 3.97 -12.16
C ASN A 64 -15.14 4.77 -13.43
N THR A 65 -16.01 5.74 -13.71
CA THR A 65 -15.90 6.64 -14.87
C THR A 65 -15.14 7.93 -14.54
N GLY A 66 -14.54 8.01 -13.37
CA GLY A 66 -13.83 9.19 -12.87
C GLY A 66 -14.77 10.29 -12.35
N PRO A 67 -14.25 11.51 -12.12
CA PRO A 67 -14.96 12.55 -11.40
C PRO A 67 -16.04 13.28 -12.24
N TRP A 68 -16.11 12.99 -13.53
CA TRP A 68 -16.93 13.75 -14.48
C TRP A 68 -18.35 13.22 -14.71
N ARG A 69 -18.80 12.25 -13.93
CA ARG A 69 -20.10 11.56 -14.12
C ARG A 69 -21.28 12.54 -14.26
N VAL A 70 -21.41 13.51 -13.33
CA VAL A 70 -22.48 14.53 -13.37
C VAL A 70 -22.43 15.37 -14.64
N ILE A 71 -21.24 15.65 -15.15
CA ILE A 71 -21.01 16.53 -16.30
C ILE A 71 -21.26 15.78 -17.63
N ARG A 72 -20.91 14.49 -17.69
CA ARG A 72 -20.85 13.74 -18.96
C ARG A 72 -22.00 12.77 -19.18
N GLU A 73 -22.52 12.15 -18.12
CA GLU A 73 -23.51 11.10 -18.29
C GLU A 73 -24.93 11.62 -18.55
N GLN A 74 -25.68 10.87 -19.38
CA GLN A 74 -27.02 11.24 -19.82
C GLN A 74 -28.03 11.29 -18.67
N GLU A 75 -27.87 10.44 -17.65
CA GLU A 75 -28.76 10.42 -16.49
C GLU A 75 -28.80 11.76 -15.72
N PHE A 76 -27.79 12.61 -15.86
CA PHE A 76 -27.71 13.94 -15.24
C PHE A 76 -28.11 15.09 -16.17
N CYS A 77 -28.67 14.84 -17.35
CA CYS A 77 -29.05 15.92 -18.29
C CYS A 77 -30.00 16.92 -17.62
N ASN A 78 -30.99 16.47 -16.85
CA ASN A 78 -31.94 17.33 -16.15
C ASN A 78 -31.29 18.10 -14.98
N VAL A 79 -30.26 17.56 -14.34
CA VAL A 79 -29.50 18.27 -13.30
C VAL A 79 -28.78 19.47 -13.92
N ARG A 80 -28.20 19.31 -15.09
CA ARG A 80 -27.44 20.35 -15.78
C ARG A 80 -28.30 21.53 -16.29
N THR A 81 -29.63 21.39 -16.29
CA THR A 81 -30.52 22.52 -16.64
C THR A 81 -30.72 23.53 -15.52
N LYS A 82 -30.24 23.25 -14.31
CA LYS A 82 -30.36 24.11 -13.11
C LYS A 82 -29.00 24.24 -12.42
N PRO A 83 -28.82 25.24 -11.54
CA PRO A 83 -27.62 25.34 -10.74
C PRO A 83 -27.41 24.12 -9.84
N PHE A 84 -26.17 23.63 -9.78
CA PHE A 84 -25.76 22.54 -8.89
C PHE A 84 -24.32 22.72 -8.44
N ILE A 85 -23.93 22.10 -7.34
CA ILE A 85 -22.53 22.05 -6.88
C ILE A 85 -21.97 20.65 -7.15
N LEU A 86 -20.78 20.61 -7.73
CA LEU A 86 -19.95 19.42 -7.85
C LEU A 86 -18.69 19.62 -7.02
N THR A 87 -18.28 18.60 -6.27
CA THR A 87 -17.04 18.64 -5.47
C THR A 87 -16.40 17.27 -5.34
N ASP A 88 -15.07 17.28 -5.27
CA ASP A 88 -14.29 16.17 -4.75
C ASP A 88 -14.40 16.16 -3.22
N PRO A 89 -14.20 15.02 -2.53
CA PRO A 89 -14.38 14.93 -1.08
C PRO A 89 -13.15 15.33 -0.27
N ASP A 90 -12.03 15.62 -0.91
CA ASP A 90 -10.72 15.80 -0.31
C ASP A 90 -10.31 17.26 -0.11
N LEU A 91 -11.32 18.14 0.02
CA LEU A 91 -11.13 19.54 0.35
C LEU A 91 -11.43 19.81 1.83
N ASP A 92 -10.65 20.67 2.46
CA ASP A 92 -10.95 21.15 3.81
C ASP A 92 -11.99 22.29 3.78
N LEU A 93 -13.24 21.94 3.91
CA LEU A 93 -14.36 22.90 3.94
C LEU A 93 -14.71 23.39 5.35
N THR A 94 -13.94 23.03 6.38
CA THR A 94 -14.29 23.28 7.79
C THR A 94 -14.32 24.75 8.17
N LYS A 95 -13.58 25.60 7.46
CA LYS A 95 -13.45 27.03 7.76
C LYS A 95 -14.33 27.91 6.87
N LEU A 96 -15.08 27.34 5.93
CA LEU A 96 -15.93 28.13 5.05
C LEU A 96 -16.98 28.94 5.81
N PRO A 97 -17.24 30.20 5.43
CA PRO A 97 -18.29 31.05 5.99
C PRO A 97 -19.69 30.41 5.85
N LEU A 98 -20.58 30.69 6.80
CA LEU A 98 -21.94 30.11 6.80
C LEU A 98 -22.79 30.57 5.61
N ASN A 99 -22.49 31.72 5.03
CA ASN A 99 -23.17 32.28 3.84
C ASN A 99 -22.47 31.94 2.52
N THR A 100 -21.60 30.93 2.51
CA THR A 100 -20.82 30.53 1.32
C THR A 100 -21.68 30.35 0.09
N LEU A 101 -22.79 29.60 0.20
CA LEU A 101 -23.65 29.32 -0.93
C LEU A 101 -24.31 30.59 -1.51
N GLU A 102 -24.70 31.52 -0.65
CA GLU A 102 -25.26 32.83 -1.03
C GLU A 102 -24.20 33.65 -1.78
N ILE A 103 -22.98 33.70 -1.26
CA ILE A 103 -21.89 34.48 -1.86
C ILE A 103 -21.49 33.92 -3.23
N LEU A 104 -21.34 32.61 -3.36
CA LEU A 104 -21.03 32.00 -4.66
C LEU A 104 -22.14 32.29 -5.69
N THR A 105 -23.40 32.26 -5.27
CA THR A 105 -24.54 32.58 -6.12
C THR A 105 -24.52 34.07 -6.52
N LYS A 106 -24.22 34.98 -5.57
CA LYS A 106 -24.09 36.42 -5.84
C LYS A 106 -22.98 36.70 -6.86
N ILE A 107 -21.81 36.08 -6.68
CA ILE A 107 -20.68 36.23 -7.62
C ILE A 107 -21.07 35.70 -9.01
N GLN A 108 -21.72 34.55 -9.07
CA GLN A 108 -22.16 33.92 -10.31
C GLN A 108 -23.06 34.84 -11.12
N HIS A 109 -24.06 35.45 -10.46
CA HIS A 109 -24.97 36.42 -11.10
C HIS A 109 -24.26 37.72 -11.49
N LYS A 110 -23.44 38.28 -10.58
CA LYS A 110 -22.73 39.56 -10.82
C LYS A 110 -21.81 39.49 -12.02
N HIS A 111 -21.15 38.37 -12.22
CA HIS A 111 -20.13 38.18 -13.25
C HIS A 111 -20.59 37.38 -14.46
N ASN A 112 -21.86 36.96 -14.53
CA ASN A 112 -22.41 36.07 -15.58
C ASN A 112 -21.52 34.86 -15.85
N ALA A 113 -21.11 34.16 -14.80
CA ALA A 113 -20.17 33.03 -14.88
C ALA A 113 -20.91 31.69 -14.80
N ASN A 114 -20.60 30.76 -15.71
CA ASN A 114 -21.20 29.43 -15.65
C ASN A 114 -20.55 28.53 -14.55
N LYS A 115 -19.36 28.90 -14.08
CA LYS A 115 -18.66 28.23 -13.00
C LYS A 115 -18.12 29.23 -11.98
N VAL A 116 -18.45 29.01 -10.70
CA VAL A 116 -17.85 29.77 -9.59
C VAL A 116 -17.45 28.76 -8.50
N GLY A 117 -16.20 28.68 -8.21
CA GLY A 117 -15.68 27.69 -7.25
C GLY A 117 -14.62 28.25 -6.32
N LEU A 118 -14.16 27.42 -5.41
CA LEU A 118 -13.18 27.78 -4.40
C LEU A 118 -11.77 27.73 -5.00
N ALA A 119 -10.91 28.68 -4.60
CA ALA A 119 -9.49 28.61 -4.88
C ALA A 119 -8.83 27.58 -3.94
N LEU A 120 -7.73 26.98 -4.38
CA LEU A 120 -6.98 26.03 -3.55
C LEU A 120 -5.83 26.77 -2.84
N ASP A 121 -5.80 26.67 -1.52
CA ASP A 121 -4.82 27.35 -0.68
C ASP A 121 -3.44 26.68 -0.79
N ILE A 122 -2.46 27.44 -1.26
CA ILE A 122 -1.04 27.04 -1.33
C ILE A 122 -0.14 27.94 -0.46
N SER A 123 -0.72 28.68 0.47
CA SER A 123 0.03 29.63 1.32
C SER A 123 0.99 28.96 2.30
N GLN A 124 0.67 27.75 2.74
CA GLN A 124 1.50 26.96 3.67
C GLN A 124 2.53 26.13 2.92
N VAL A 125 3.49 26.81 2.28
CA VAL A 125 4.50 26.20 1.38
C VAL A 125 5.27 25.04 2.03
N ASP A 126 5.59 25.17 3.33
CA ASP A 126 6.34 24.14 4.06
C ASP A 126 5.52 22.89 4.38
N ASP A 127 4.19 22.96 4.33
CA ASP A 127 3.28 21.83 4.52
C ASP A 127 2.90 21.15 3.19
N ILE A 128 3.26 21.75 2.05
CA ILE A 128 2.97 21.16 0.72
C ILE A 128 3.99 20.07 0.39
N ILE A 129 3.51 18.90 -0.05
CA ILE A 129 4.35 17.77 -0.48
C ILE A 129 5.28 18.23 -1.60
N LYS A 130 6.59 18.01 -1.38
CA LYS A 130 7.64 18.31 -2.35
C LYS A 130 7.75 17.20 -3.39
N GLY A 131 8.00 17.58 -4.63
CA GLY A 131 8.22 16.64 -5.74
C GLY A 131 7.48 17.05 -7.01
N THR A 132 7.70 16.26 -8.03
CA THR A 132 7.07 16.46 -9.34
C THR A 132 5.60 16.06 -9.27
N TYR A 133 4.74 16.97 -9.66
CA TYR A 133 3.29 16.79 -9.70
C TYR A 133 2.80 16.62 -11.15
N ASN A 134 2.36 17.66 -11.81
CA ASN A 134 1.78 17.60 -13.14
C ASN A 134 2.69 18.32 -14.16
N HIS A 135 2.86 17.78 -15.37
CA HIS A 135 3.75 18.35 -16.40
C HIS A 135 5.14 18.75 -15.87
N ASP A 136 5.75 17.89 -15.02
CA ASP A 136 7.08 18.06 -14.43
C ASP A 136 7.27 19.30 -13.53
N VAL A 137 6.18 19.92 -13.10
CA VAL A 137 6.19 21.04 -12.13
C VAL A 137 5.74 20.57 -10.74
N THR A 138 6.06 21.33 -9.69
CA THR A 138 5.58 21.07 -8.32
C THR A 138 4.11 21.43 -8.16
N VAL A 139 3.47 20.98 -7.06
CA VAL A 139 2.09 21.40 -6.70
C VAL A 139 1.96 22.91 -6.66
N ILE A 140 2.93 23.60 -6.03
CA ILE A 140 2.91 25.07 -5.90
C ILE A 140 3.00 25.72 -7.27
N GLN A 141 3.92 25.30 -8.12
CA GLN A 141 4.05 25.84 -9.49
C GLN A 141 2.79 25.59 -10.32
N TRP A 142 2.20 24.39 -10.19
CA TRP A 142 0.95 24.06 -10.88
C TRP A 142 -0.20 24.94 -10.43
N GLU A 143 -0.43 25.09 -9.14
CA GLU A 143 -1.58 25.82 -8.62
C GLU A 143 -1.41 27.33 -8.72
N SER A 144 -0.17 27.85 -8.62
CA SER A 144 0.12 29.30 -8.72
C SER A 144 -0.40 29.94 -10.02
N GLN A 145 -0.49 29.20 -11.12
CA GLN A 145 -1.02 29.72 -12.39
C GLN A 145 -2.47 30.21 -12.28
N PHE A 146 -3.27 29.62 -11.38
CA PHE A 146 -4.69 29.95 -11.19
C PHE A 146 -4.89 31.18 -10.29
N TRP A 147 -3.82 31.73 -9.71
CA TRP A 147 -3.80 32.92 -8.88
C TRP A 147 -3.28 34.17 -9.61
N THR A 148 -3.08 34.10 -10.93
CA THR A 148 -2.45 35.19 -11.69
C THR A 148 -3.45 36.19 -12.26
N ASN A 149 -4.59 35.75 -12.76
CA ASN A 149 -5.56 36.56 -13.48
C ASN A 149 -6.64 37.14 -12.56
N LYS A 150 -6.27 38.11 -11.73
CA LYS A 150 -7.18 38.78 -10.77
C LYS A 150 -8.30 39.54 -11.47
N ILE A 151 -9.54 39.31 -11.02
CA ILE A 151 -10.71 40.09 -11.46
C ILE A 151 -10.89 41.23 -10.49
N VAL A 152 -11.11 42.44 -11.01
CA VAL A 152 -11.41 43.63 -10.18
C VAL A 152 -12.80 43.47 -9.57
N ASP A 153 -12.84 43.28 -8.26
CA ASP A 153 -14.05 43.23 -7.45
C ASP A 153 -13.76 43.92 -6.11
N HIS A 154 -14.69 44.69 -5.56
CA HIS A 154 -14.48 45.44 -4.32
C HIS A 154 -14.83 44.68 -3.06
N GLU A 155 -15.56 43.55 -3.19
CA GLU A 155 -16.03 42.76 -2.06
C GLU A 155 -15.28 41.44 -1.90
N TYR A 156 -14.84 40.86 -3.04
CA TYR A 156 -14.29 39.52 -3.04
C TYR A 156 -12.96 39.46 -3.79
N GLU A 157 -12.11 38.56 -3.36
CA GLU A 157 -10.88 38.22 -4.07
C GLU A 157 -11.19 37.18 -5.14
N LEU A 158 -11.18 37.59 -6.41
CA LEU A 158 -11.62 36.76 -7.53
C LEU A 158 -10.53 36.61 -8.58
N TYR A 159 -10.49 35.40 -9.17
CA TYR A 159 -9.54 35.05 -10.23
C TYR A 159 -10.25 34.41 -11.42
N SER A 160 -9.92 34.86 -12.64
CA SER A 160 -10.35 34.20 -13.87
C SER A 160 -9.47 33.00 -14.11
N ALA A 161 -9.94 31.80 -13.73
CA ALA A 161 -9.17 30.54 -13.78
C ALA A 161 -10.10 29.36 -13.95
N GLU A 162 -9.61 28.34 -14.66
CA GLU A 162 -10.35 27.08 -14.85
C GLU A 162 -10.57 26.34 -13.52
N ILE A 163 -11.73 25.70 -13.45
CA ILE A 163 -12.13 24.84 -12.33
C ILE A 163 -12.45 23.48 -12.89
N ASP A 164 -11.81 22.46 -12.36
CA ASP A 164 -12.08 21.07 -12.70
C ASP A 164 -13.24 20.48 -11.85
N THR A 165 -12.99 19.52 -10.98
CA THR A 165 -13.96 18.89 -10.08
C THR A 165 -13.87 19.40 -8.64
N THR A 166 -12.99 20.35 -8.35
CA THR A 166 -12.94 21.03 -7.06
C THR A 166 -14.25 21.79 -6.81
N PHE A 167 -14.58 22.07 -5.58
CA PHE A 167 -15.87 22.64 -5.18
C PHE A 167 -16.31 23.80 -6.09
N CYS A 168 -17.34 23.57 -6.89
CA CYS A 168 -17.78 24.49 -7.92
C CYS A 168 -19.30 24.54 -8.05
N LEU A 169 -19.86 25.75 -8.04
CA LEU A 169 -21.24 26.05 -8.43
C LEU A 169 -21.31 26.17 -9.97
N HIS A 170 -22.00 25.21 -10.59
CA HIS A 170 -22.27 25.18 -12.01
C HIS A 170 -23.63 25.79 -12.35
N ASN A 171 -23.70 26.57 -13.41
CA ASN A 171 -24.96 27.08 -13.99
C ASN A 171 -24.79 27.32 -15.51
N TYR A 172 -25.20 26.38 -16.29
CA TYR A 172 -25.02 26.40 -17.75
C TYR A 172 -25.98 27.36 -18.49
N SER A 173 -26.83 28.08 -17.78
CA SER A 173 -27.58 29.19 -18.39
C SER A 173 -26.71 30.46 -18.62
N TYR A 174 -25.53 30.53 -18.02
CA TYR A 174 -24.55 31.59 -18.23
C TYR A 174 -23.51 31.23 -19.29
N PRO A 175 -22.86 32.23 -19.90
CA PRO A 175 -21.73 32.05 -20.80
C PRO A 175 -20.57 31.31 -20.13
N SER A 176 -19.75 30.62 -20.92
CA SER A 176 -18.57 29.90 -20.43
C SER A 176 -17.57 30.90 -19.84
N ARG A 177 -17.52 30.91 -18.51
CA ARG A 177 -16.61 31.73 -17.71
C ARG A 177 -16.41 31.03 -16.35
N SER A 178 -15.17 30.79 -15.98
CA SER A 178 -14.80 30.18 -14.69
C SER A 178 -14.17 31.21 -13.77
N ILE A 179 -14.62 31.26 -12.51
CA ILE A 179 -14.12 32.20 -11.48
C ILE A 179 -13.77 31.38 -10.23
N ARG A 180 -12.53 31.49 -9.76
CA ARG A 180 -12.11 31.00 -8.45
C ARG A 180 -12.20 32.13 -7.43
N VAL A 181 -12.71 31.78 -6.23
CA VAL A 181 -12.88 32.70 -5.11
C VAL A 181 -11.79 32.44 -4.09
N GLY A 182 -10.94 33.44 -3.85
CA GLY A 182 -9.85 33.41 -2.88
C GLY A 182 -10.23 33.96 -1.51
N GLY A 183 -9.24 34.42 -0.73
CA GLY A 183 -9.45 34.95 0.62
C GLY A 183 -10.04 33.90 1.54
N ASP A 184 -11.09 34.23 2.28
CA ASP A 184 -11.79 33.31 3.21
C ASP A 184 -12.44 32.11 2.53
N PHE A 185 -12.44 32.06 1.20
CA PHE A 185 -12.97 30.96 0.38
C PHE A 185 -11.85 30.10 -0.22
N ALA A 186 -10.59 30.38 0.07
CA ALA A 186 -9.51 29.49 -0.29
C ALA A 186 -9.48 28.28 0.65
N VAL A 187 -9.46 27.08 0.09
CA VAL A 187 -9.52 25.83 0.86
C VAL A 187 -8.31 24.95 0.57
N LYS A 188 -7.89 24.15 1.55
CA LYS A 188 -6.83 23.17 1.35
C LYS A 188 -7.34 22.00 0.51
N HIS A 189 -6.56 21.60 -0.48
CA HIS A 189 -6.66 20.27 -1.08
C HIS A 189 -5.85 19.31 -0.21
N LEU A 190 -6.53 18.59 0.67
CA LEU A 190 -5.94 17.78 1.74
C LEU A 190 -4.80 16.86 1.27
N PRO A 191 -4.91 16.16 0.12
CA PRO A 191 -3.84 15.30 -0.39
C PRO A 191 -2.52 16.00 -0.72
N TRP A 192 -2.49 17.31 -0.81
CA TRP A 192 -1.25 18.07 -1.04
C TRP A 192 -0.51 18.41 0.25
N HIS A 193 -1.15 18.26 1.42
CA HIS A 193 -0.61 18.68 2.72
C HIS A 193 0.03 17.50 3.46
N MET A 194 1.33 17.63 3.79
CA MET A 194 2.08 16.61 4.54
C MET A 194 1.43 16.34 5.90
N SER A 195 1.01 17.39 6.62
CA SER A 195 0.34 17.27 7.91
C SER A 195 -0.92 16.39 7.85
N PHE A 196 -1.69 16.48 6.77
CA PHE A 196 -2.84 15.61 6.57
C PHE A 196 -2.42 14.18 6.25
N ILE A 197 -1.52 13.98 5.28
CA ILE A 197 -1.07 12.66 4.85
C ILE A 197 -0.36 11.91 5.99
N ASP A 198 0.41 12.62 6.83
CA ASP A 198 1.09 12.02 7.98
C ASP A 198 0.13 11.62 9.12
N SER A 199 -1.04 12.23 9.18
CA SER A 199 -2.10 11.80 10.09
C SER A 199 -2.78 10.47 9.70
N LEU A 200 -2.58 10.01 8.46
CA LEU A 200 -3.16 8.76 7.94
C LEU A 200 -2.19 7.59 8.10
N THR A 201 -2.74 6.41 8.40
CA THR A 201 -1.95 5.17 8.34
C THR A 201 -1.53 4.85 6.90
N ALA A 202 -0.41 4.16 6.73
CA ALA A 202 0.07 3.75 5.40
C ALA A 202 -0.96 2.88 4.66
N ASN A 203 -1.65 1.99 5.37
CA ASN A 203 -2.75 1.18 4.84
C ASN A 203 -3.89 2.05 4.31
N LEU A 204 -4.35 3.04 5.08
CA LEU A 204 -5.42 3.94 4.63
C LEU A 204 -4.97 4.76 3.41
N VAL A 205 -3.73 5.27 3.40
CA VAL A 205 -3.15 5.99 2.25
C VAL A 205 -3.14 5.09 1.01
N ALA A 206 -2.65 3.85 1.13
CA ALA A 206 -2.55 2.92 0.01
C ALA A 206 -3.94 2.57 -0.58
N ARG A 207 -4.96 2.42 0.26
CA ARG A 207 -6.33 2.11 -0.18
C ARG A 207 -7.05 3.32 -0.79
N THR A 208 -6.88 4.49 -0.18
CA THR A 208 -7.55 5.74 -0.59
C THR A 208 -6.96 6.31 -1.88
N PHE A 209 -5.64 6.31 -2.00
CA PHE A 209 -4.90 6.85 -3.14
C PHE A 209 -4.37 5.73 -4.04
N TYR A 210 -5.22 4.76 -4.31
CA TYR A 210 -4.88 3.47 -4.93
C TYR A 210 -4.29 3.56 -6.34
N ASN A 211 -4.56 4.59 -7.14
CA ASN A 211 -4.21 4.58 -8.56
C ASN A 211 -3.08 5.55 -8.95
N PRO A 212 -1.80 5.24 -8.58
CA PRO A 212 -0.66 6.09 -8.90
C PRO A 212 -0.30 6.13 -10.39
N THR A 213 -0.86 5.24 -11.20
CA THR A 213 -0.59 5.21 -12.66
C THR A 213 -1.42 6.25 -13.41
N ILE A 214 -2.58 6.63 -12.89
CA ILE A 214 -3.52 7.57 -13.51
C ILE A 214 -3.54 8.90 -12.75
N SER A 215 -3.62 8.85 -11.43
CA SER A 215 -3.70 10.04 -10.57
C SER A 215 -2.32 10.59 -10.24
N THR A 216 -2.05 11.84 -10.65
CA THR A 216 -0.82 12.56 -10.29
C THR A 216 -0.70 12.77 -8.78
N THR A 217 -1.80 13.05 -8.10
CA THR A 217 -1.87 13.17 -6.65
C THR A 217 -1.49 11.85 -5.97
N SER A 218 -2.08 10.73 -6.38
CA SER A 218 -1.73 9.41 -5.83
C SER A 218 -0.26 9.07 -6.04
N LYS A 219 0.29 9.34 -7.23
CA LYS A 219 1.71 9.12 -7.53
C LYS A 219 2.63 9.92 -6.59
N LEU A 220 2.31 11.19 -6.35
CA LEU A 220 3.08 12.05 -5.44
C LEU A 220 3.05 11.53 -4.00
N ILE A 221 1.86 11.16 -3.51
CA ILE A 221 1.66 10.64 -2.15
C ILE A 221 2.36 9.31 -1.96
N TRP A 222 2.25 8.38 -2.92
CA TRP A 222 2.92 7.09 -2.85
C TRP A 222 4.45 7.26 -2.78
N LYS A 223 5.01 8.16 -3.59
CA LYS A 223 6.42 8.49 -3.51
C LYS A 223 6.80 9.08 -2.15
N TYR A 224 6.00 9.97 -1.61
CA TYR A 224 6.21 10.58 -0.29
C TYR A 224 6.17 9.54 0.84
N LYS A 225 5.18 8.64 0.83
CA LYS A 225 5.00 7.57 1.84
C LYS A 225 5.80 6.31 1.56
N LYS A 226 6.67 6.29 0.53
CA LYS A 226 7.46 5.12 0.14
C LYS A 226 6.60 3.87 -0.11
N ILE A 227 5.49 4.04 -0.81
CA ILE A 227 4.60 2.96 -1.20
C ILE A 227 5.00 2.47 -2.59
N PHE A 228 5.16 1.15 -2.72
CA PHE A 228 5.50 0.50 -3.98
C PHE A 228 4.42 -0.50 -4.36
N LYS A 229 4.14 -0.62 -5.67
CA LYS A 229 3.37 -1.73 -6.21
C LYS A 229 4.32 -2.82 -6.66
N ALA A 230 4.31 -3.94 -5.96
CA ALA A 230 5.16 -5.10 -6.19
C ALA A 230 4.30 -6.25 -6.73
N LYS A 231 4.44 -6.61 -8.01
CA LYS A 231 3.61 -7.62 -8.67
C LYS A 231 2.10 -7.36 -8.43
N ASP A 232 1.45 -8.18 -7.63
CA ASP A 232 0.00 -8.11 -7.32
C ASP A 232 -0.32 -7.62 -5.89
N PHE A 233 0.67 -7.12 -5.15
CA PHE A 233 0.53 -6.57 -3.80
C PHE A 233 1.18 -5.20 -3.65
N ILE A 234 0.97 -4.58 -2.49
CA ILE A 234 1.48 -3.25 -2.15
C ILE A 234 2.48 -3.37 -1.00
N VAL A 235 3.52 -2.54 -1.03
CA VAL A 235 4.54 -2.50 0.00
C VAL A 235 4.74 -1.07 0.48
N VAL A 236 4.86 -0.91 1.79
CA VAL A 236 5.37 0.30 2.44
C VAL A 236 6.79 0.02 2.88
N SER A 237 7.75 0.73 2.30
CA SER A 237 9.16 0.55 2.61
C SER A 237 9.56 1.33 3.86
N ASP A 238 10.58 0.83 4.57
CA ASP A 238 11.20 1.42 5.76
C ASP A 238 12.37 2.37 5.45
N ASN A 239 12.48 2.85 4.22
CA ASN A 239 13.59 3.63 3.65
C ASN A 239 14.89 2.87 3.42
N GLN A 240 15.21 1.82 4.17
CA GLN A 240 16.43 1.01 3.97
C GLN A 240 16.30 0.14 2.72
N ASN A 241 15.08 -0.32 2.44
CA ASN A 241 14.78 -1.28 1.39
C ASN A 241 14.09 -0.66 0.15
N ASP A 242 14.08 0.68 0.03
CA ASP A 242 13.50 1.38 -1.12
C ASP A 242 14.06 0.88 -2.46
N ALA A 243 15.38 0.73 -2.54
CA ALA A 243 16.05 0.27 -3.76
C ALA A 243 15.65 -1.16 -4.14
N PHE A 244 15.55 -2.05 -3.15
CA PHE A 244 15.08 -3.42 -3.35
C PHE A 244 13.64 -3.45 -3.89
N TRP A 245 12.72 -2.75 -3.25
CA TRP A 245 11.33 -2.71 -3.70
C TRP A 245 11.18 -2.05 -5.08
N GLY A 246 12.05 -1.11 -5.41
CA GLY A 246 12.10 -0.47 -6.73
C GLY A 246 12.40 -1.44 -7.88
N ILE A 247 13.21 -2.48 -7.63
CA ILE A 247 13.60 -3.49 -8.63
C ILE A 247 12.87 -4.82 -8.48
N TYR A 248 12.06 -5.00 -7.45
CA TYR A 248 11.44 -6.26 -7.06
C TYR A 248 10.70 -6.97 -8.20
N ASN A 249 10.05 -6.24 -9.09
CA ASN A 249 9.28 -6.86 -10.18
C ASN A 249 10.13 -7.68 -11.15
N GLY A 250 11.44 -7.43 -11.20
CA GLY A 250 12.43 -8.21 -11.97
C GLY A 250 13.34 -9.09 -11.13
N TRP A 251 13.18 -9.08 -9.78
CA TRP A 251 14.03 -9.84 -8.88
C TRP A 251 13.68 -11.32 -8.90
N GLU A 252 14.68 -12.18 -8.91
CA GLU A 252 14.59 -13.67 -8.77
C GLU A 252 13.40 -14.33 -9.48
N THR A 253 13.27 -14.11 -10.77
CA THR A 253 12.12 -14.62 -11.56
C THR A 253 11.98 -16.14 -11.48
N GLU A 254 13.08 -16.88 -11.37
CA GLU A 254 13.09 -18.35 -11.23
C GLU A 254 12.46 -18.80 -9.91
N THR A 255 12.72 -18.10 -8.82
CA THR A 255 12.11 -18.35 -7.51
C THR A 255 10.58 -18.28 -7.58
N PHE A 256 10.05 -17.26 -8.25
CA PHE A 256 8.60 -17.12 -8.42
C PHE A 256 7.99 -18.19 -9.33
N GLN A 257 8.73 -18.67 -10.35
CA GLN A 257 8.30 -19.80 -11.19
C GLN A 257 8.17 -21.09 -10.37
N VAL A 258 9.09 -21.33 -9.42
CA VAL A 258 8.97 -22.46 -8.49
C VAL A 258 7.74 -22.31 -7.60
N PHE A 259 7.48 -21.13 -7.04
CA PHE A 259 6.29 -20.91 -6.23
C PHE A 259 5.00 -21.16 -7.03
N ASP A 260 4.91 -20.63 -8.24
CA ASP A 260 3.73 -20.80 -9.11
C ASP A 260 3.50 -22.28 -9.47
N ARG A 261 4.58 -23.05 -9.65
CA ARG A 261 4.48 -24.51 -9.93
C ARG A 261 3.80 -25.29 -8.81
N PHE A 262 4.02 -24.93 -7.56
CA PHE A 262 3.46 -25.60 -6.38
C PHE A 262 2.27 -24.88 -5.76
N ALA A 263 1.86 -23.74 -6.33
CA ALA A 263 0.77 -22.93 -5.81
C ALA A 263 -0.54 -23.70 -5.75
N THR A 264 -1.17 -23.71 -4.58
CA THR A 264 -2.47 -24.35 -4.37
C THR A 264 -3.21 -23.77 -3.18
N MET A 265 -4.52 -23.57 -3.35
CA MET A 265 -5.39 -23.09 -2.27
C MET A 265 -5.81 -24.20 -1.28
N SER A 266 -5.35 -25.42 -1.44
CA SER A 266 -5.62 -26.55 -0.52
C SER A 266 -4.49 -26.81 0.48
N GLN A 267 -3.29 -26.31 0.21
CA GLN A 267 -2.08 -26.54 1.03
C GLN A 267 -1.36 -25.23 1.33
N GLY A 268 -0.52 -25.26 2.37
CA GLY A 268 0.29 -24.11 2.76
C GLY A 268 1.71 -24.15 2.22
N ILE A 269 2.45 -23.08 2.50
CA ILE A 269 3.89 -22.95 2.28
C ILE A 269 4.58 -22.51 3.57
N LEU A 270 5.73 -23.11 3.88
CA LEU A 270 6.63 -22.70 4.96
C LEU A 270 7.80 -21.93 4.35
N ASP A 271 7.94 -20.67 4.74
CA ASP A 271 9.00 -19.76 4.28
C ASP A 271 9.94 -19.46 5.45
N ILE A 272 11.13 -20.10 5.46
CA ILE A 272 12.16 -19.91 6.47
C ILE A 272 13.22 -18.96 5.91
N GLY A 273 13.45 -17.84 6.61
CA GLY A 273 14.17 -16.68 6.11
C GLY A 273 13.25 -15.79 5.28
N SER A 274 12.17 -15.34 5.92
CA SER A 274 11.14 -14.55 5.25
C SER A 274 11.52 -13.07 5.06
N TRP A 275 12.54 -12.61 5.76
CA TRP A 275 13.03 -11.23 5.74
C TRP A 275 11.84 -10.24 5.81
N ILE A 276 11.85 -9.16 5.02
CA ILE A 276 10.78 -8.14 4.92
C ILE A 276 9.54 -8.62 4.13
N GLY A 277 9.50 -9.88 3.72
CA GLY A 277 8.35 -10.56 3.14
C GLY A 277 8.23 -10.60 1.62
N PRO A 278 9.30 -10.49 0.81
CA PRO A 278 9.17 -10.50 -0.66
C PRO A 278 8.50 -11.76 -1.19
N THR A 279 8.82 -12.90 -0.63
CA THR A 279 8.28 -14.22 -0.95
C THR A 279 6.95 -14.50 -0.26
N VAL A 280 6.81 -14.09 1.01
CA VAL A 280 5.60 -14.26 1.82
C VAL A 280 4.39 -13.54 1.20
N LEU A 281 4.54 -12.27 0.87
CA LEU A 281 3.45 -11.45 0.30
C LEU A 281 3.03 -11.99 -1.06
N TYR A 282 3.99 -12.45 -1.88
CA TYR A 282 3.71 -13.10 -3.16
C TYR A 282 2.87 -14.37 -2.98
N ASN A 283 3.22 -15.20 -2.00
CA ASN A 283 2.61 -16.49 -1.75
C ASN A 283 1.27 -16.41 -1.00
N ALA A 284 1.00 -15.32 -0.29
CA ALA A 284 -0.23 -15.14 0.50
C ALA A 284 -1.52 -15.22 -0.34
N SER A 285 -1.47 -14.82 -1.62
CA SER A 285 -2.60 -14.94 -2.55
C SER A 285 -2.65 -16.28 -3.30
N ARG A 286 -1.59 -17.11 -3.25
CA ARG A 286 -1.39 -18.32 -4.06
C ARG A 286 -1.55 -19.63 -3.29
N TYR A 287 -1.33 -19.57 -1.98
CA TYR A 287 -1.43 -20.73 -1.10
C TYR A 287 -2.57 -20.59 -0.11
N LYS A 288 -2.99 -21.72 0.49
CA LYS A 288 -4.01 -21.70 1.55
C LYS A 288 -3.53 -20.88 2.74
N HIS A 289 -2.27 -21.06 3.14
CA HIS A 289 -1.65 -20.40 4.27
C HIS A 289 -0.13 -20.29 4.08
N VAL A 290 0.48 -19.23 4.63
CA VAL A 290 1.93 -19.02 4.64
C VAL A 290 2.40 -18.96 6.09
N TRP A 291 3.34 -19.82 6.48
CA TRP A 291 4.09 -19.66 7.72
C TRP A 291 5.42 -18.98 7.39
N ALA A 292 5.59 -17.76 7.89
CA ALA A 292 6.75 -16.91 7.65
C ALA A 292 7.64 -16.87 8.88
N VAL A 293 8.88 -17.34 8.74
CA VAL A 293 9.82 -17.47 9.86
C VAL A 293 11.03 -16.58 9.62
N ASP A 294 11.31 -15.69 10.55
CA ASP A 294 12.51 -14.86 10.56
C ASP A 294 12.93 -14.49 11.98
N ALA A 295 14.21 -14.22 12.17
CA ALA A 295 14.78 -13.86 13.47
C ALA A 295 15.01 -12.35 13.64
N ASP A 296 15.08 -11.60 12.55
CA ASP A 296 15.31 -10.16 12.57
C ASP A 296 14.02 -9.40 12.96
N LYS A 297 14.09 -8.70 14.09
CA LYS A 297 12.92 -7.96 14.62
C LYS A 297 12.45 -6.83 13.71
N GLY A 298 13.37 -6.16 13.02
CA GLY A 298 13.04 -5.10 12.11
C GLY A 298 12.39 -5.65 10.83
N ALA A 299 12.93 -6.75 10.28
CA ALA A 299 12.34 -7.45 9.14
C ALA A 299 10.94 -7.96 9.46
N ILE A 300 10.75 -8.57 10.64
CA ILE A 300 9.43 -9.01 11.11
C ILE A 300 8.44 -7.84 11.24
N LYS A 301 8.90 -6.68 11.73
CA LYS A 301 8.04 -5.50 11.79
C LYS A 301 7.61 -5.06 10.39
N SER A 302 8.56 -4.90 9.46
CA SER A 302 8.27 -4.50 8.07
C SER A 302 7.35 -5.52 7.37
N LEU A 303 7.58 -6.82 7.57
CA LEU A 303 6.71 -7.88 7.07
C LEU A 303 5.29 -7.76 7.63
N THR A 304 5.15 -7.58 8.95
CA THR A 304 3.84 -7.47 9.62
C THR A 304 3.06 -6.26 9.13
N ASP A 305 3.71 -5.10 9.02
CA ASP A 305 3.10 -3.88 8.47
C ASP A 305 2.60 -4.12 7.03
N ASN A 306 3.38 -4.83 6.20
CA ASN A 306 3.02 -5.15 4.82
C ASN A 306 1.94 -6.24 4.69
N ILE A 307 1.86 -7.19 5.61
CA ILE A 307 0.75 -8.14 5.73
C ILE A 307 -0.55 -7.37 5.99
N GLU A 308 -0.52 -6.38 6.88
CA GLU A 308 -1.67 -5.55 7.21
C GLU A 308 -2.14 -4.71 6.01
N VAL A 309 -1.22 -4.05 5.31
CA VAL A 309 -1.52 -3.23 4.11
C VAL A 309 -2.24 -4.04 3.04
N ASN A 310 -1.93 -5.33 2.90
CA ASN A 310 -2.53 -6.21 1.91
C ASN A 310 -3.74 -7.03 2.42
N ASN A 311 -4.15 -6.86 3.68
CA ASN A 311 -5.21 -7.63 4.33
C ASN A 311 -4.93 -9.15 4.35
N PHE A 312 -3.67 -9.54 4.56
CA PHE A 312 -3.23 -10.95 4.58
C PHE A 312 -3.14 -11.55 6.00
N GLN A 313 -3.66 -10.88 7.04
CA GLN A 313 -3.59 -11.33 8.44
C GLN A 313 -4.18 -12.73 8.66
N ASN A 314 -5.21 -13.10 7.90
CA ASN A 314 -5.83 -14.42 7.95
C ASN A 314 -5.13 -15.47 7.06
N LYS A 315 -4.12 -15.05 6.29
CA LYS A 315 -3.37 -15.89 5.34
C LYS A 315 -1.95 -16.18 5.78
N VAL A 316 -1.40 -15.37 6.68
CA VAL A 316 0.01 -15.44 7.07
C VAL A 316 0.13 -15.58 8.58
N THR A 317 0.90 -16.54 9.04
CA THR A 317 1.38 -16.63 10.42
C THR A 317 2.85 -16.25 10.47
N VAL A 318 3.18 -15.17 11.19
CA VAL A 318 4.55 -14.71 11.38
C VAL A 318 5.13 -15.35 12.63
N ILE A 319 6.30 -15.98 12.53
CA ILE A 319 7.02 -16.66 13.60
C ILE A 319 8.36 -15.95 13.81
N PRO A 320 8.47 -15.06 14.83
CA PRO A 320 9.64 -14.21 15.04
C PRO A 320 10.75 -14.95 15.78
N LYS A 321 11.27 -16.05 15.18
CA LYS A 321 12.29 -16.90 15.78
C LYS A 321 13.30 -17.35 14.72
N ALA A 322 14.54 -17.62 15.15
CA ALA A 322 15.52 -18.30 14.32
C ALA A 322 15.19 -19.80 14.24
N VAL A 323 15.67 -20.48 13.18
CA VAL A 323 15.60 -21.93 13.08
C VAL A 323 17.00 -22.49 13.21
N TYR A 324 17.19 -23.43 14.15
CA TYR A 324 18.50 -23.97 14.51
C TYR A 324 18.41 -25.46 14.76
N HIS A 325 19.54 -26.15 15.02
CA HIS A 325 19.50 -27.61 15.31
C HIS A 325 18.85 -28.00 16.64
N ARG A 326 18.64 -27.04 17.53
CA ARG A 326 17.99 -27.18 18.85
C ARG A 326 17.19 -25.93 19.20
N SER A 327 16.17 -26.08 20.02
CA SER A 327 15.42 -24.95 20.59
C SER A 327 16.17 -24.27 21.73
N GLY A 328 15.92 -22.97 21.95
CA GLY A 328 16.56 -22.17 23.00
C GLY A 328 16.87 -20.75 22.53
N SER A 329 18.12 -20.32 22.69
CA SER A 329 18.61 -19.02 22.27
C SER A 329 19.91 -19.13 21.51
N VAL A 330 20.11 -18.26 20.51
CA VAL A 330 21.32 -18.16 19.70
C VAL A 330 21.72 -16.71 19.51
N SER A 331 22.99 -16.45 19.23
CA SER A 331 23.45 -15.14 18.76
C SER A 331 23.07 -14.96 17.29
N PHE A 332 22.50 -13.81 16.96
CA PHE A 332 22.02 -13.49 15.61
C PHE A 332 22.46 -12.08 15.21
N GLY A 333 22.83 -11.87 13.97
CA GLY A 333 23.20 -10.57 13.42
C GLY A 333 24.07 -10.66 12.17
N ASN A 334 24.58 -9.51 11.71
CA ASN A 334 25.49 -9.44 10.56
C ASN A 334 26.95 -9.62 10.99
N ASN A 335 27.69 -10.50 10.32
CA ASN A 335 29.07 -10.90 10.66
C ASN A 335 30.09 -9.76 10.56
N LEU A 336 29.89 -8.82 9.68
CA LEU A 336 30.89 -7.76 9.43
C LEU A 336 30.83 -6.63 10.45
N PHE A 337 29.71 -6.49 11.20
CA PHE A 337 29.48 -5.35 12.10
C PHE A 337 28.59 -5.72 13.28
N LEU A 338 28.98 -6.72 14.11
CA LEU A 338 28.18 -7.16 15.27
C LEU A 338 27.75 -6.04 16.22
N ALA A 339 28.56 -4.99 16.36
CA ALA A 339 28.25 -3.81 17.18
C ALA A 339 27.31 -2.80 16.46
N ASN A 340 27.16 -2.92 15.13
CA ASN A 340 26.41 -2.00 14.26
C ASN A 340 25.48 -2.75 13.29
N SER A 341 25.07 -4.01 13.60
CA SER A 341 24.13 -4.74 12.75
C SER A 341 22.86 -3.92 12.60
N ARG A 342 22.56 -3.54 11.38
CA ARG A 342 21.30 -2.85 11.04
C ARG A 342 20.17 -3.85 11.17
N GLU A 343 19.06 -3.45 11.75
CA GLU A 343 17.80 -4.18 11.62
C GLU A 343 17.38 -4.17 10.13
N ASN A 344 16.70 -5.20 9.66
CA ASN A 344 16.29 -5.41 8.26
C ASN A 344 17.42 -5.74 7.28
N ASP A 345 18.55 -6.27 7.77
CA ASP A 345 19.64 -6.70 6.90
C ASP A 345 19.35 -8.13 6.37
N SER A 346 19.31 -8.29 5.03
CA SER A 346 19.08 -9.59 4.38
C SER A 346 20.22 -10.59 4.62
N THR A 347 21.38 -10.16 5.10
CA THR A 347 22.57 -11.00 5.29
C THR A 347 22.82 -11.39 6.75
N SER A 348 21.83 -11.25 7.62
CA SER A 348 21.94 -11.63 9.03
C SER A 348 22.02 -13.15 9.22
N GLN A 349 22.93 -13.60 10.09
CA GLN A 349 23.28 -15.01 10.32
C GLN A 349 23.20 -15.41 11.78
N ILE A 350 23.15 -16.73 12.03
CA ILE A 350 23.30 -17.32 13.34
C ILE A 350 24.78 -17.54 13.67
N TYR A 351 25.17 -17.16 14.88
CA TYR A 351 26.51 -17.38 15.41
C TYR A 351 26.46 -18.20 16.69
N GLU A 352 27.35 -19.19 16.79
CA GLU A 352 27.58 -19.91 18.05
C GLU A 352 28.61 -19.10 18.90
N ASN A 353 28.23 -18.72 20.12
CA ASN A 353 29.11 -18.18 21.15
C ASN A 353 29.93 -16.95 20.78
N ILE A 354 29.32 -15.91 20.23
CA ILE A 354 29.98 -14.61 20.04
C ILE A 354 29.64 -13.69 21.23
N GLU A 355 30.68 -13.26 21.98
CA GLU A 355 30.52 -12.20 22.98
C GLU A 355 29.98 -10.91 22.34
N GLY A 356 28.87 -10.40 22.88
CA GLY A 356 28.24 -9.15 22.40
C GLY A 356 27.25 -9.33 21.24
N GLY A 357 26.97 -10.53 20.76
CA GLY A 357 25.93 -10.81 19.78
C GLY A 357 24.51 -10.56 20.35
N LYS A 358 23.58 -10.11 19.50
CA LYS A 358 22.17 -9.95 19.88
C LYS A 358 21.54 -11.33 20.04
N MET A 359 21.12 -11.66 21.26
CA MET A 359 20.47 -12.94 21.53
C MET A 359 19.04 -12.95 20.99
N THR A 360 18.70 -14.01 20.26
CA THR A 360 17.35 -14.25 19.75
C THR A 360 16.87 -15.65 20.12
N GLU A 361 15.55 -15.83 20.23
CA GLU A 361 14.96 -17.16 20.42
C GLU A 361 15.12 -17.99 19.15
N CYS A 362 15.35 -19.29 19.32
CA CYS A 362 15.39 -20.24 18.22
C CYS A 362 14.58 -21.49 18.50
N LEU A 363 14.10 -22.12 17.45
CA LEU A 363 13.45 -23.42 17.47
C LEU A 363 14.26 -24.44 16.67
N SER A 364 14.25 -25.69 17.10
CA SER A 364 14.60 -26.80 16.18
C SER A 364 13.55 -26.83 15.06
N PHE A 365 13.92 -27.40 13.92
CA PHE A 365 12.94 -27.54 12.82
C PHE A 365 11.73 -28.36 13.24
N ASP A 366 11.98 -29.47 14.01
CA ASP A 366 10.90 -30.33 14.51
C ASP A 366 9.97 -29.59 15.50
N ASP A 367 10.53 -28.76 16.41
CA ASP A 367 9.73 -27.95 17.32
C ASP A 367 8.97 -26.85 16.58
N LEU A 368 9.57 -26.22 15.57
CA LEU A 368 8.89 -25.24 14.70
C LEU A 368 7.61 -25.84 14.11
N ILE A 369 7.72 -27.01 13.52
CA ILE A 369 6.57 -27.73 12.92
C ILE A 369 5.51 -28.05 14.00
N LYS A 370 5.94 -28.59 15.15
CA LYS A 370 5.05 -29.06 16.22
C LYS A 370 4.34 -27.92 16.94
N GLU A 371 5.09 -26.91 17.40
CA GLU A 371 4.54 -25.78 18.20
C GLU A 371 3.55 -24.92 17.38
N ASN A 372 3.86 -24.70 16.11
CA ASN A 372 3.03 -23.89 15.23
C ASN A 372 1.98 -24.70 14.46
N LYS A 373 1.85 -26.00 14.73
CA LYS A 373 0.89 -26.92 14.08
C LYS A 373 0.95 -26.83 12.56
N ILE A 374 2.19 -26.78 12.03
CA ILE A 374 2.43 -26.67 10.59
C ILE A 374 2.19 -28.06 9.97
N ASP A 375 1.23 -28.12 9.08
CA ASP A 375 0.85 -29.33 8.37
C ASP A 375 0.48 -29.06 6.92
N ASN A 376 0.26 -30.10 6.14
CA ASN A 376 -0.24 -30.06 4.78
C ASN A 376 0.47 -29.00 3.90
N LEU A 377 1.81 -29.08 3.86
CA LEU A 377 2.64 -28.18 3.06
C LEU A 377 2.75 -28.64 1.60
N ALA A 378 2.58 -27.71 0.66
CA ALA A 378 2.88 -27.89 -0.75
C ALA A 378 4.37 -27.65 -1.06
N LEU A 379 5.02 -26.79 -0.28
CA LEU A 379 6.42 -26.41 -0.48
C LEU A 379 7.03 -25.90 0.83
N ILE A 380 8.32 -26.15 1.03
CA ILE A 380 9.16 -25.50 2.05
C ILE A 380 10.23 -24.68 1.32
N LYS A 381 10.29 -23.36 1.56
CA LYS A 381 11.40 -22.50 1.12
C LYS A 381 12.32 -22.28 2.31
N VAL A 382 13.63 -22.35 2.07
CA VAL A 382 14.69 -22.07 3.07
C VAL A 382 15.74 -21.17 2.47
N ASP A 383 16.04 -20.07 3.14
CA ASP A 383 16.99 -19.06 2.71
C ASP A 383 17.43 -18.25 3.94
N ILE A 384 18.44 -18.74 4.65
CA ILE A 384 18.86 -18.27 5.98
C ILE A 384 20.36 -18.03 6.10
N GLU A 385 20.97 -17.65 4.99
CA GLU A 385 22.31 -17.05 4.92
C GLU A 385 23.38 -17.89 5.66
N GLY A 386 23.42 -19.21 5.34
CA GLY A 386 24.37 -20.18 5.92
C GLY A 386 23.83 -20.97 7.11
N GLY A 387 22.66 -20.58 7.65
CA GLY A 387 21.98 -21.34 8.72
C GLY A 387 21.40 -22.68 8.27
N GLU A 388 21.33 -22.92 6.95
CA GLU A 388 20.84 -24.16 6.34
C GLU A 388 21.61 -25.37 6.88
N GLU A 389 22.92 -25.21 7.10
CA GLU A 389 23.80 -26.28 7.65
C GLU A 389 23.25 -26.88 8.94
N PHE A 390 22.67 -26.07 9.81
CA PHE A 390 22.22 -26.52 11.13
C PHE A 390 20.90 -27.28 11.10
N ILE A 391 20.07 -27.09 10.07
CA ILE A 391 18.73 -27.69 10.00
C ILE A 391 18.59 -28.78 8.92
N MET A 392 19.60 -28.93 8.06
CA MET A 392 19.55 -29.81 6.89
C MET A 392 19.01 -31.21 7.19
N GLU A 393 19.54 -31.86 8.24
CA GLU A 393 19.16 -33.23 8.54
C GLU A 393 17.67 -33.36 8.93
N GLN A 394 17.17 -32.45 9.79
CA GLN A 394 15.78 -32.45 10.23
C GLN A 394 14.86 -32.12 9.03
N LEU A 395 15.24 -31.14 8.23
CA LEU A 395 14.53 -30.72 7.03
C LEU A 395 14.39 -31.87 6.02
N LEU A 396 15.49 -32.53 5.67
CA LEU A 396 15.50 -33.66 4.73
C LEU A 396 14.64 -34.83 5.22
N LYS A 397 14.79 -35.24 6.52
CA LYS A 397 13.96 -36.27 7.13
C LYS A 397 12.47 -35.94 7.07
N TYR A 398 12.10 -34.69 7.37
CA TYR A 398 10.71 -34.25 7.30
C TYR A 398 10.19 -34.34 5.87
N SER A 399 10.92 -33.79 4.90
CA SER A 399 10.55 -33.75 3.48
C SER A 399 10.36 -35.19 2.93
N MET A 400 11.28 -36.09 3.21
CA MET A 400 11.16 -37.50 2.78
C MET A 400 9.93 -38.20 3.37
N ARG A 401 9.62 -37.95 4.65
CA ARG A 401 8.46 -38.51 5.32
C ARG A 401 7.14 -38.01 4.79
N THR A 402 7.04 -36.69 4.55
CA THR A 402 5.80 -36.00 4.13
C THR A 402 5.65 -35.88 2.63
N LYS A 403 6.70 -36.18 1.88
CA LYS A 403 6.81 -35.95 0.43
C LYS A 403 6.69 -34.47 0.04
N THR A 404 6.96 -33.56 0.97
CA THR A 404 6.93 -32.12 0.72
C THR A 404 8.21 -31.69 -0.01
N PRO A 405 8.14 -31.05 -1.18
CA PRO A 405 9.30 -30.46 -1.87
C PRO A 405 9.96 -29.35 -1.05
N ILE A 406 11.28 -29.18 -1.26
CA ILE A 406 12.08 -28.12 -0.66
C ILE A 406 12.64 -27.24 -1.78
N TYR A 407 12.51 -25.94 -1.65
CA TYR A 407 13.26 -24.95 -2.42
C TYR A 407 14.29 -24.32 -1.48
N LEU A 408 15.56 -24.64 -1.66
CA LEU A 408 16.63 -24.35 -0.74
C LEU A 408 17.70 -23.46 -1.39
N SER A 409 17.93 -22.28 -0.84
CA SER A 409 19.06 -21.42 -1.16
C SER A 409 20.28 -21.88 -0.36
N PHE A 410 21.29 -22.36 -1.05
CA PHE A 410 22.54 -22.77 -0.44
C PHE A 410 23.49 -21.59 -0.35
N HIS A 411 23.89 -21.22 0.86
CA HIS A 411 24.95 -20.26 1.15
C HIS A 411 26.22 -20.97 1.61
N PHE A 412 26.68 -21.92 0.78
CA PHE A 412 27.72 -22.88 1.14
C PHE A 412 29.05 -22.20 1.53
N THR A 413 29.34 -21.04 0.98
CA THR A 413 30.51 -20.23 1.38
C THR A 413 30.52 -19.91 2.87
N TRP A 414 29.36 -19.75 3.49
CA TRP A 414 29.17 -19.40 4.88
C TRP A 414 28.99 -20.59 5.82
N TRP A 415 28.90 -21.81 5.27
CA TRP A 415 28.85 -23.02 6.09
C TRP A 415 30.17 -23.23 6.84
N LYS A 416 30.09 -23.56 8.13
CA LYS A 416 31.26 -23.74 9.00
C LYS A 416 32.03 -25.00 8.65
N THR A 417 31.34 -26.13 8.50
CA THR A 417 31.98 -27.40 8.23
C THR A 417 32.31 -27.61 6.78
N LYS A 418 31.58 -26.98 5.86
CA LYS A 418 31.68 -27.18 4.40
C LYS A 418 31.67 -28.65 3.98
N ASP A 419 31.03 -29.50 4.79
CA ASP A 419 30.98 -30.94 4.60
C ASP A 419 29.56 -31.37 4.21
N LEU A 420 29.42 -31.75 2.93
CA LEU A 420 28.19 -32.32 2.38
C LEU A 420 28.10 -33.83 2.48
N THR A 421 29.20 -34.52 2.87
CA THR A 421 29.25 -36.00 2.81
C THR A 421 28.18 -36.65 3.67
N LYS A 422 27.86 -36.09 4.83
CA LYS A 422 26.81 -36.62 5.72
C LYS A 422 25.40 -36.55 5.12
N TYR A 423 25.18 -35.67 4.11
CA TYR A 423 23.88 -35.52 3.46
C TYR A 423 23.74 -36.30 2.15
N VAL A 424 24.85 -36.83 1.59
CA VAL A 424 24.83 -37.62 0.35
C VAL A 424 23.78 -38.75 0.37
N PRO A 425 23.61 -39.54 1.46
CA PRO A 425 22.59 -40.58 1.52
C PRO A 425 21.16 -40.02 1.30
N TYR A 426 20.89 -38.84 1.83
CA TYR A 426 19.58 -38.19 1.65
C TYR A 426 19.41 -37.65 0.23
N PHE A 427 20.44 -37.03 -0.36
CA PHE A 427 20.37 -36.46 -1.71
C PHE A 427 20.02 -37.49 -2.78
N LEU A 428 20.43 -38.75 -2.60
CA LEU A 428 20.06 -39.85 -3.47
C LEU A 428 18.54 -40.09 -3.53
N GLU A 429 17.81 -39.67 -2.51
CA GLU A 429 16.35 -39.81 -2.40
C GLU A 429 15.57 -38.62 -2.97
N PHE A 430 16.25 -37.62 -3.54
CA PHE A 430 15.64 -36.45 -4.15
C PHE A 430 15.92 -36.37 -5.64
N VAL A 431 14.99 -35.77 -6.38
CA VAL A 431 15.14 -35.42 -7.79
C VAL A 431 15.67 -33.99 -7.89
N CYS A 432 16.99 -33.82 -7.83
CA CYS A 432 17.64 -32.50 -7.87
C CYS A 432 19.00 -32.51 -8.60
N GLY A 433 19.38 -33.66 -9.21
CA GLY A 433 20.69 -33.81 -9.83
C GLY A 433 21.83 -33.99 -8.79
N ASP A 434 23.08 -33.79 -9.22
CA ASP A 434 24.24 -33.84 -8.34
C ASP A 434 24.40 -32.50 -7.59
N VAL A 435 23.79 -32.44 -6.40
CA VAL A 435 23.82 -31.26 -5.54
C VAL A 435 25.24 -30.87 -5.17
N SER A 436 26.11 -31.86 -4.93
CA SER A 436 27.49 -31.61 -4.52
C SER A 436 28.31 -30.95 -5.62
N GLU A 437 28.10 -31.34 -6.87
CA GLU A 437 28.77 -30.71 -8.02
C GLU A 437 28.22 -29.31 -8.27
N GLN A 438 26.91 -29.12 -8.24
CA GLN A 438 26.26 -27.80 -8.42
C GLN A 438 26.74 -26.78 -7.39
N ILE A 439 26.83 -27.16 -6.11
CA ILE A 439 27.29 -26.26 -5.04
C ILE A 439 28.80 -25.93 -5.19
N LYS A 440 29.63 -26.83 -5.68
CA LYS A 440 31.05 -26.54 -5.96
C LYS A 440 31.20 -25.49 -7.11
N LEU A 441 30.35 -25.58 -8.10
CA LEU A 441 30.36 -24.65 -9.23
C LEU A 441 29.75 -23.29 -8.87
N HIS A 442 28.69 -23.30 -8.05
CA HIS A 442 27.90 -22.14 -7.67
C HIS A 442 27.63 -22.17 -6.16
N PRO A 443 28.53 -21.62 -5.31
CA PRO A 443 28.42 -21.72 -3.84
C PRO A 443 27.23 -20.92 -3.26
N PHE A 444 26.59 -20.11 -4.07
CA PHE A 444 25.30 -19.43 -3.79
C PHE A 444 24.30 -19.86 -4.86
N ILE A 445 23.54 -20.90 -4.61
CA ILE A 445 22.58 -21.46 -5.57
C ILE A 445 21.30 -21.88 -4.88
N SER A 446 20.16 -21.62 -5.52
CA SER A 446 18.86 -22.14 -5.08
C SER A 446 18.51 -23.43 -5.84
N ILE A 447 18.17 -24.49 -5.13
CA ILE A 447 17.91 -25.82 -5.67
C ILE A 447 16.51 -26.27 -5.26
N LEU A 448 15.72 -26.73 -6.24
CA LEU A 448 14.46 -27.42 -5.99
C LEU A 448 14.73 -28.92 -5.77
N MET A 449 14.39 -29.42 -4.59
CA MET A 449 14.54 -30.80 -4.18
C MET A 449 13.17 -31.48 -4.04
N GLN A 450 12.91 -32.51 -4.84
CA GLN A 450 11.65 -33.25 -4.80
C GLN A 450 11.93 -34.70 -4.32
N PRO A 451 11.33 -35.14 -3.21
CA PRO A 451 11.48 -36.55 -2.75
C PRO A 451 10.99 -37.52 -3.83
N LYS A 452 11.76 -38.57 -4.09
CA LYS A 452 11.33 -39.69 -4.96
C LYS A 452 10.13 -40.40 -4.33
N TYR A 453 9.20 -40.81 -5.17
CA TYR A 453 8.01 -41.56 -4.76
C TYR A 453 8.31 -43.06 -4.62
#